data_5fc38f7e8f0e1381f294681189b9e855
#
_entry.id   5fc38f7e8f0e1381f294681189b9e855
#
_cell.length_a   1.000
_cell.length_b   1.000
_cell.length_c   1.000
_cell.angle_alpha   90.00
_cell.angle_beta   90.00
_cell.angle_gamma   90.00
#
_symmetry.space_group_name_H-M   'P 1'
#
loop_
_entity.id
_entity.type
_entity.pdbx_description
1 polymer ?
#
loop_
_entity_poly.entity_id
_entity_poly.type
_entity_poly.pdbx_seq_one_letter_code
_entity_poly.pdbx_strand_id
1 'polypeptide(L)'
;MIASISGKVQSKSQDSLVLDVQGIGFEVAVTTGLASEVEQGDIIFLYTHLIVREDLLALYGFRTLEEKRFFLLFMGVEGIGPRLALAILSTLSLDNIRQAIVSEQPEYFCRVPGVGKKTAQKILINLQGRITAEAGFEARK
;
A
#
# COMPACT_ATOMS: atom_id res chain seq x y z
N MET A 1 -1.01 8.30 -13.19
CA MET A 1 -1.38 9.66 -13.59
C MET A 1 -1.34 10.64 -12.43
N ILE A 2 -2.04 10.39 -11.33
CA ILE A 2 -1.88 11.20 -10.12
C ILE A 2 -0.87 10.50 -9.24
N ALA A 3 0.39 10.97 -9.28
CA ALA A 3 1.52 10.29 -8.65
C ALA A 3 1.76 10.76 -7.21
N SER A 4 1.29 11.95 -6.87
CA SER A 4 1.43 12.49 -5.52
C SER A 4 0.38 13.55 -5.28
N ILE A 5 0.10 13.80 -4.01
CA ILE A 5 -0.86 14.80 -3.61
C ILE A 5 -0.41 15.41 -2.29
N SER A 6 -0.52 16.73 -2.18
CA SER A 6 -0.20 17.45 -0.97
C SER A 6 -1.41 18.30 -0.60
N GLY A 7 -1.85 18.20 0.63
CA GLY A 7 -3.03 18.93 1.05
C GLY A 7 -3.29 18.84 2.54
N LYS A 8 -4.37 19.48 2.94
CA LYS A 8 -4.81 19.55 4.33
C LYS A 8 -5.85 18.47 4.60
N VAL A 9 -5.69 17.75 5.69
CA VAL A 9 -6.65 16.72 6.09
C VAL A 9 -7.96 17.40 6.48
N GLN A 10 -8.97 17.24 5.64
CA GLN A 10 -10.30 17.80 5.87
C GLN A 10 -11.11 16.89 6.76
N SER A 11 -11.03 15.59 6.53
CA SER A 11 -11.71 14.57 7.33
C SER A 11 -10.98 13.24 7.18
N LYS A 12 -11.26 12.32 8.09
CA LYS A 12 -10.68 10.98 8.01
C LYS A 12 -11.66 9.93 8.50
N SER A 13 -11.48 8.71 7.99
CA SER A 13 -12.14 7.52 8.50
C SER A 13 -11.05 6.53 8.93
N GLN A 14 -11.42 5.29 9.20
CA GLN A 14 -10.47 4.26 9.62
C GLN A 14 -9.42 3.97 8.55
N ASP A 15 -9.79 4.05 7.27
CA ASP A 15 -8.94 3.64 6.16
C ASP A 15 -8.96 4.61 4.99
N SER A 16 -9.41 5.85 5.22
CA SER A 16 -9.39 6.87 4.17
C SER A 16 -9.25 8.26 4.75
N LEU A 17 -8.80 9.16 3.90
CA LEU A 17 -8.67 10.58 4.21
C LEU A 17 -9.33 11.37 3.10
N VAL A 18 -9.87 12.54 3.44
CA VAL A 18 -10.21 13.54 2.44
C VAL A 18 -9.20 14.68 2.59
N LEU A 19 -8.44 14.92 1.53
CA LEU A 19 -7.45 16.00 1.50
C LEU A 19 -7.97 17.16 0.69
N ASP A 20 -7.95 18.33 1.29
CA ASP A 20 -8.27 19.58 0.62
C ASP A 20 -7.04 20.07 -0.11
N VAL A 21 -7.09 20.06 -1.44
CA VAL A 21 -6.03 20.55 -2.30
C VAL A 21 -6.60 21.74 -3.08
N GLN A 22 -6.36 22.94 -2.57
CA GLN A 22 -6.81 24.17 -3.18
C GLN A 22 -8.31 24.18 -3.51
N GLY A 23 -9.11 23.71 -2.57
CA GLY A 23 -10.55 23.72 -2.68
C GLY A 23 -11.16 22.45 -3.27
N ILE A 24 -10.33 21.50 -3.72
CA ILE A 24 -10.81 20.20 -4.21
C ILE A 24 -10.56 19.17 -3.14
N GLY A 25 -11.61 18.46 -2.72
CA GLY A 25 -11.48 17.37 -1.75
C GLY A 25 -11.20 16.05 -2.46
N PHE A 26 -10.02 15.50 -2.24
CA PHE A 26 -9.64 14.19 -2.77
C PHE A 26 -9.81 13.13 -1.69
N GLU A 27 -10.65 12.14 -1.97
CA GLU A 27 -10.76 10.98 -1.09
C GLU A 27 -9.66 9.99 -1.42
N VAL A 28 -8.83 9.69 -0.45
CA VAL A 28 -7.65 8.84 -0.64
C VAL A 28 -7.73 7.67 0.34
N ALA A 29 -7.70 6.46 -0.19
CA ALA A 29 -7.61 5.25 0.62
C ALA A 29 -6.19 5.13 1.15
N VAL A 30 -6.04 4.89 2.43
CA VAL A 30 -4.73 4.82 3.11
C VAL A 30 -4.71 3.64 4.07
N THR A 31 -3.52 3.30 4.56
CA THR A 31 -3.41 2.26 5.58
C THR A 31 -4.08 2.75 6.87
N THR A 32 -4.54 1.79 7.68
CA THR A 32 -5.15 2.12 8.97
C THR A 32 -4.15 2.82 9.89
N GLY A 33 -2.87 2.46 9.79
CA GLY A 33 -1.81 3.11 10.56
C GLY A 33 -1.68 4.59 10.22
N LEU A 34 -1.65 4.91 8.93
CA LEU A 34 -1.57 6.30 8.51
C LEU A 34 -2.80 7.09 8.94
N ALA A 35 -3.99 6.52 8.75
CA ALA A 35 -5.23 7.18 9.15
C ALA A 35 -5.26 7.49 10.64
N SER A 36 -4.70 6.60 11.47
CA SER A 36 -4.67 6.81 12.92
C SER A 36 -3.65 7.86 13.36
N GLU A 37 -2.58 8.06 12.59
CA GLU A 37 -1.51 9.00 12.92
C GLU A 37 -1.84 10.44 12.59
N VAL A 38 -2.62 10.68 11.54
CA VAL A 38 -2.91 12.04 11.09
C VAL A 38 -4.12 12.60 11.81
N GLU A 39 -4.12 13.93 11.97
CA GLU A 39 -5.22 14.65 12.57
C GLU A 39 -5.85 15.61 11.58
N GLN A 40 -7.13 15.90 11.78
CA GLN A 40 -7.82 16.91 10.97
C GLN A 40 -7.04 18.24 11.06
N GLY A 41 -6.77 18.82 9.90
CA GLY A 41 -6.03 20.07 9.83
C GLY A 41 -4.56 19.91 9.51
N ASP A 42 -4.01 18.70 9.62
CA ASP A 42 -2.62 18.44 9.26
C ASP A 42 -2.42 18.66 7.76
N ILE A 43 -1.24 19.17 7.41
CA ILE A 43 -0.83 19.27 6.01
C ILE A 43 0.11 18.11 5.75
N ILE A 44 -0.26 17.25 4.79
CA ILE A 44 0.51 16.05 4.51
C ILE A 44 0.78 15.91 3.02
N PHE A 45 1.80 15.13 2.71
CA PHE A 45 2.17 14.72 1.37
C PHE A 45 2.03 13.21 1.26
N LEU A 46 1.40 12.73 0.19
CA LEU A 46 1.25 11.30 -0.07
C LEU A 46 1.70 10.99 -1.49
N TYR A 47 2.41 9.86 -1.64
CA TYR A 47 2.59 9.24 -2.94
C TYR A 47 1.32 8.49 -3.26
N THR A 48 0.79 8.68 -4.46
CA THR A 48 -0.52 8.15 -4.80
C THR A 48 -0.48 7.25 -6.01
N HIS A 49 -1.47 6.38 -6.09
CA HIS A 49 -1.72 5.55 -7.26
C HIS A 49 -3.21 5.64 -7.58
N LEU A 50 -3.51 6.04 -8.81
CA LEU A 50 -4.88 6.15 -9.28
C LEU A 50 -5.27 4.86 -9.98
N ILE A 51 -6.38 4.26 -9.54
CA ILE A 51 -6.95 3.08 -10.17
C ILE A 51 -8.13 3.53 -11.00
N VAL A 52 -8.05 3.25 -12.30
CA VAL A 52 -9.10 3.58 -13.24
C VAL A 52 -9.59 2.28 -13.87
N ARG A 53 -10.84 1.94 -13.59
CA ARG A 53 -11.51 0.80 -14.19
C ARG A 53 -12.85 1.27 -14.71
N GLU A 54 -13.53 0.43 -15.49
CA GLU A 54 -14.82 0.78 -16.05
C GLU A 54 -15.83 1.21 -14.98
N ASP A 55 -15.81 0.54 -13.84
CA ASP A 55 -16.77 0.76 -12.75
C ASP A 55 -16.14 1.33 -11.49
N LEU A 56 -14.86 1.73 -11.54
CA LEU A 56 -14.15 2.18 -10.35
C LEU A 56 -13.12 3.26 -10.69
N LEU A 57 -13.16 4.32 -9.91
CA LEU A 57 -12.14 5.36 -9.91
C LEU A 57 -11.73 5.57 -8.45
N ALA A 58 -10.51 5.17 -8.10
CA ALA A 58 -10.06 5.21 -6.71
C ALA A 58 -8.62 5.68 -6.62
N LEU A 59 -8.34 6.48 -5.59
CA LEU A 59 -7.01 6.99 -5.32
C LEU A 59 -6.49 6.36 -4.03
N TYR A 60 -5.31 5.77 -4.10
CA TYR A 60 -4.62 5.15 -2.96
C TYR A 60 -3.39 5.96 -2.62
N GLY A 61 -3.16 6.21 -1.35
CA GLY A 61 -2.07 7.07 -0.90
C GLY A 61 -1.16 6.40 0.12
N PHE A 62 0.13 6.74 0.02
CA PHE A 62 1.18 6.13 0.84
C PHE A 62 2.14 7.22 1.32
N ARG A 63 2.64 7.05 2.53
CA ARG A 63 3.57 8.01 3.11
C ARG A 63 4.94 7.96 2.42
N THR A 64 5.37 6.78 2.00
CA THR A 64 6.66 6.59 1.35
C THR A 64 6.50 5.97 -0.02
N LEU A 65 7.49 6.20 -0.87
CA LEU A 65 7.53 5.60 -2.19
C LEU A 65 7.69 4.07 -2.09
N GLU A 66 8.37 3.60 -1.06
CA GLU A 66 8.55 2.17 -0.83
C GLU A 66 7.23 1.47 -0.54
N GLU A 67 6.38 2.08 0.29
CA GLU A 67 5.04 1.52 0.54
C GLU A 67 4.23 1.44 -0.76
N LYS A 68 4.28 2.48 -1.57
CA LYS A 68 3.60 2.48 -2.88
C LYS A 68 4.13 1.35 -3.74
N ARG A 69 5.45 1.13 -3.75
CA ARG A 69 6.08 0.06 -4.52
C ARG A 69 5.57 -1.31 -4.09
N PHE A 70 5.51 -1.57 -2.79
CA PHE A 70 4.97 -2.83 -2.28
C PHE A 70 3.50 -3.00 -2.62
N PHE A 71 2.73 -1.95 -2.54
CA PHE A 71 1.33 -1.97 -2.93
C PHE A 71 1.18 -2.46 -4.38
N LEU A 72 1.97 -1.90 -5.28
CA LEU A 72 1.95 -2.29 -6.69
C LEU A 72 2.42 -3.73 -6.90
N LEU A 73 3.44 -4.16 -6.16
CA LEU A 73 3.92 -5.54 -6.21
C LEU A 73 2.83 -6.52 -5.77
N PHE A 74 2.13 -6.21 -4.68
CA PHE A 74 1.03 -7.07 -4.22
C PHE A 74 -0.10 -7.15 -5.24
N MET A 75 -0.44 -6.05 -5.86
CA MET A 75 -1.48 -6.05 -6.90
C MET A 75 -1.09 -6.83 -8.15
N GLY A 76 0.20 -7.06 -8.35
CA GLY A 76 0.69 -7.90 -9.43
C GLY A 76 0.52 -9.39 -9.17
N VAL A 77 0.13 -9.77 -7.96
CA VAL A 77 -0.11 -11.16 -7.60
C VAL A 77 -1.55 -11.54 -7.95
N GLU A 78 -1.72 -12.63 -8.66
CA GLU A 78 -3.05 -13.11 -9.03
C GLU A 78 -3.92 -13.31 -7.80
N GLY A 79 -5.13 -12.75 -7.84
CA GLY A 79 -6.09 -12.85 -6.73
C GLY A 79 -5.99 -11.71 -5.73
N ILE A 80 -5.05 -10.78 -5.90
CA ILE A 80 -4.91 -9.63 -5.01
C ILE A 80 -5.32 -8.35 -5.73
N GLY A 81 -6.42 -7.77 -5.28
CA GLY A 81 -6.85 -6.46 -5.74
C GLY A 81 -6.32 -5.36 -4.83
N PRO A 82 -6.68 -4.09 -5.13
CA PRO A 82 -6.15 -2.96 -4.38
C PRO A 82 -6.56 -2.96 -2.91
N ARG A 83 -7.76 -3.39 -2.56
CA ARG A 83 -8.20 -3.42 -1.16
C ARG A 83 -7.40 -4.42 -0.35
N LEU A 84 -7.14 -5.60 -0.92
CA LEU A 84 -6.36 -6.61 -0.22
C LEU A 84 -4.90 -6.19 -0.11
N ALA A 85 -4.35 -5.57 -1.16
CA ALA A 85 -2.99 -5.04 -1.13
C ALA A 85 -2.84 -4.00 -0.01
N LEU A 86 -3.82 -3.11 0.12
CA LEU A 86 -3.81 -2.12 1.20
C LEU A 86 -3.95 -2.77 2.58
N ALA A 87 -4.77 -3.80 2.69
CA ALA A 87 -4.95 -4.55 3.93
C ALA A 87 -3.64 -5.22 4.38
N ILE A 88 -2.86 -5.73 3.44
CA ILE A 88 -1.55 -6.31 3.74
C ILE A 88 -0.63 -5.24 4.36
N LEU A 89 -0.58 -4.06 3.77
CA LEU A 89 0.23 -2.96 4.27
C LEU A 89 -0.29 -2.38 5.57
N SER A 90 -1.58 -2.53 5.85
CA SER A 90 -2.17 -2.11 7.13
C SER A 90 -1.88 -3.10 8.25
N THR A 91 -1.68 -4.37 7.92
CA THR A 91 -1.50 -5.44 8.90
C THR A 91 -0.03 -5.72 9.19
N LEU A 92 0.82 -5.66 8.16
CA LEU A 92 2.23 -6.02 8.26
C LEU A 92 3.10 -4.80 7.98
N SER A 93 4.17 -4.64 8.78
CA SER A 93 5.16 -3.61 8.49
C SER A 93 6.01 -4.02 7.29
N LEU A 94 6.66 -3.04 6.65
CA LEU A 94 7.56 -3.34 5.53
C LEU A 94 8.71 -4.25 5.96
N ASP A 95 9.24 -4.02 7.16
CA ASP A 95 10.31 -4.88 7.69
C ASP A 95 9.85 -6.31 7.86
N ASN A 96 8.64 -6.52 8.38
CA ASN A 96 8.07 -7.85 8.54
C ASN A 96 7.82 -8.52 7.19
N ILE A 97 7.38 -7.74 6.20
CA ILE A 97 7.17 -8.25 4.85
C ILE A 97 8.49 -8.73 4.26
N ARG A 98 9.56 -7.92 4.35
CA ARG A 98 10.88 -8.30 3.87
C ARG A 98 11.39 -9.54 4.58
N GLN A 99 11.22 -9.59 5.90
CA GLN A 99 11.66 -10.71 6.70
C GLN A 99 10.96 -12.00 6.29
N ALA A 100 9.64 -11.94 6.07
CA ALA A 100 8.86 -13.09 5.63
C ALA A 100 9.34 -13.62 4.28
N ILE A 101 9.73 -12.73 3.38
CA ILE A 101 10.20 -13.11 2.05
C ILE A 101 11.60 -13.73 2.13
N VAL A 102 12.51 -13.10 2.87
CA VAL A 102 13.88 -13.59 3.02
C VAL A 102 13.92 -14.94 3.75
N SER A 103 13.08 -15.09 4.77
CA SER A 103 13.02 -16.30 5.58
C SER A 103 12.11 -17.38 4.98
N GLU A 104 11.51 -17.11 3.82
CA GLU A 104 10.61 -18.05 3.14
C GLU A 104 9.47 -18.52 4.06
N GLN A 105 8.81 -17.56 4.70
CA GLN A 105 7.70 -17.84 5.63
C GLN A 105 6.39 -17.27 5.10
N PRO A 106 5.75 -17.97 4.14
CA PRO A 106 4.51 -17.45 3.54
C PRO A 106 3.36 -17.34 4.53
N GLU A 107 3.36 -18.14 5.59
CA GLU A 107 2.32 -18.12 6.62
C GLU A 107 2.22 -16.76 7.32
N TYR A 108 3.27 -15.94 7.24
CA TYR A 108 3.24 -14.59 7.78
C TYR A 108 2.14 -13.75 7.12
N PHE A 109 1.94 -13.96 5.82
CA PHE A 109 0.92 -13.23 5.06
C PHE A 109 -0.49 -13.70 5.41
N CYS A 110 -0.64 -14.89 5.98
CA CYS A 110 -1.94 -15.40 6.39
C CYS A 110 -2.53 -14.65 7.57
N ARG A 111 -1.75 -13.78 8.23
CA ARG A 111 -2.25 -12.91 9.29
C ARG A 111 -3.21 -11.86 8.74
N VAL A 112 -3.16 -11.60 7.45
CA VAL A 112 -4.02 -10.64 6.80
C VAL A 112 -5.36 -11.31 6.47
N PRO A 113 -6.48 -10.81 7.00
CA PRO A 113 -7.78 -11.35 6.62
C PRO A 113 -7.98 -11.30 5.11
N GLY A 114 -8.35 -12.40 4.51
CA GLY A 114 -8.50 -12.51 3.06
C GLY A 114 -7.32 -13.14 2.36
N VAL A 115 -6.21 -13.40 3.06
CA VAL A 115 -5.05 -14.09 2.51
C VAL A 115 -5.00 -15.52 3.06
N GLY A 116 -5.30 -16.49 2.22
CA GLY A 116 -5.17 -17.91 2.56
C GLY A 116 -3.80 -18.44 2.17
N LYS A 117 -3.58 -19.73 2.41
CA LYS A 117 -2.29 -20.40 2.15
C LYS A 117 -1.85 -20.29 0.71
N LYS A 118 -2.75 -20.50 -0.24
CA LYS A 118 -2.41 -20.43 -1.66
C LYS A 118 -1.98 -19.03 -2.07
N THR A 119 -2.72 -18.02 -1.64
CA THR A 119 -2.40 -16.63 -1.93
C THR A 119 -1.08 -16.25 -1.28
N ALA A 120 -0.87 -16.67 -0.03
CA ALA A 120 0.40 -16.40 0.67
C ALA A 120 1.59 -17.00 -0.07
N GLN A 121 1.46 -18.21 -0.61
CA GLN A 121 2.52 -18.83 -1.39
C GLN A 121 2.78 -18.08 -2.70
N LYS A 122 1.72 -17.62 -3.37
CA LYS A 122 1.85 -16.82 -4.58
C LYS A 122 2.55 -15.50 -4.30
N ILE A 123 2.22 -14.86 -3.17
CA ILE A 123 2.89 -13.63 -2.74
C ILE A 123 4.39 -13.89 -2.60
N LEU A 124 4.75 -14.93 -1.85
CA LEU A 124 6.15 -15.25 -1.60
C LEU A 124 6.92 -15.48 -2.90
N ILE A 125 6.39 -16.31 -3.78
CA ILE A 125 7.04 -16.64 -5.06
C ILE A 125 7.21 -15.38 -5.92
N ASN A 126 6.16 -14.57 -6.04
CA ASN A 126 6.21 -13.36 -6.86
C ASN A 126 7.19 -12.34 -6.31
N LEU A 127 7.14 -12.10 -5.01
CA LEU A 127 7.95 -11.05 -4.40
C LEU A 127 9.41 -11.45 -4.25
N GLN A 128 9.71 -12.73 -4.06
CA GLN A 128 11.10 -13.20 -3.99
C GLN A 128 11.89 -12.79 -5.21
N GLY A 129 11.37 -13.07 -6.39
CA GLY A 129 12.05 -12.73 -7.62
C GLY A 129 12.25 -11.23 -7.81
N ARG A 130 11.21 -10.46 -7.51
CA ARG A 130 11.23 -9.02 -7.74
C ARG A 130 12.04 -8.28 -6.71
N ILE A 131 11.91 -8.65 -5.43
CA ILE A 131 12.65 -7.98 -4.35
C ILE A 131 14.14 -8.30 -4.44
N THR A 132 14.51 -9.51 -4.82
CA THR A 132 15.91 -9.85 -5.02
C THR A 132 16.53 -8.98 -6.12
N ALA A 133 15.80 -8.77 -7.21
CA ALA A 133 16.27 -7.90 -8.29
C ALA A 133 16.37 -6.45 -7.83
N GLU A 134 15.38 -5.97 -7.08
CA GLU A 134 15.37 -4.60 -6.56
C GLU A 134 16.41 -4.39 -5.46
N ALA A 135 16.57 -5.38 -4.57
CA ALA A 135 17.58 -5.32 -3.53
C ALA A 135 18.98 -5.22 -4.13
N GLY A 136 19.25 -5.96 -5.21
CA GLY A 136 20.49 -5.84 -5.94
C GLY A 136 20.68 -4.46 -6.53
N PHE A 137 19.61 -3.84 -7.00
CA PHE A 137 19.64 -2.47 -7.51
C PHE A 137 19.83 -1.46 -6.38
N GLU A 138 19.11 -1.62 -5.28
CA GLU A 138 19.18 -0.71 -4.14
C GLU A 138 20.53 -0.77 -3.42
N ALA A 139 21.14 -1.95 -3.37
CA ALA A 139 22.44 -2.11 -2.75
C ALA A 139 23.52 -1.28 -3.42
N ARG A 140 23.27 -0.79 -4.63
CA ARG A 140 24.21 0.07 -5.38
C ARG A 140 24.10 1.55 -5.00
N LYS A 141 23.07 1.88 -4.26
CA LYS A 141 22.89 3.23 -3.78
C LYS A 141 23.70 3.47 -2.52
#